data_5d5ec77112cf41772cf9555c75127050
#
_entry.id   5d5ec77112cf41772cf9555c75127050
#
_cell.length_a   1.000
_cell.length_b   1.000
_cell.length_c   1.000
_cell.angle_alpha   90.00
_cell.angle_beta   90.00
_cell.angle_gamma   90.00
#
_symmetry.space_group_name_H-M   'P 1'
#
loop_
_entity.id
_entity.type
_entity.pdbx_description
1 polymer ?
#
loop_
_entity_poly.entity_id
_entity_poly.type
_entity_poly.pdbx_seq_one_letter_code
_entity_poly.pdbx_strand_id
1 'polypeptide(L)'
;MAEPHYLKISDIQRCSGKRVAVDTETTGLNWWECELTDIGLYCPDAGVSGVISTLDYGVASEAKAEIQKWSPGTTTILHNAKFDYHFLNVNPRDYGWNCIDTTVLIHLLDSRYLKSLVSAELVFLGENSKRGYVESAPAKTKIWNWPPDLRAVYCENDAIVTYQLAEELVPQITDWGLWGLFEKDMQYLAVILDIETYGIVADQEFMANSKRALDKRLVFLAEQLYEAVGHEFNWRSTKQLSKALYDDLGIAKPKNPFAGADGIDHSRFADAGKYKSTCTSTFLLTEKVHHPCGELVSALRETALMISFLKKWHELVATDGI
;
A
#
# COMPACT_ATOMS: atom_id res chain seq x y z
N MET A 1 29.61 -10.97 -0.18
CA MET A 1 28.53 -10.14 0.40
C MET A 1 29.16 -9.33 1.53
N ALA A 2 28.72 -8.09 1.75
CA ALA A 2 29.16 -7.34 2.91
C ALA A 2 28.69 -8.08 4.18
N GLU A 3 29.49 -8.01 5.24
CA GLU A 3 29.10 -8.52 6.54
C GLU A 3 28.15 -7.50 7.22
N PRO A 4 27.09 -7.95 7.91
CA PRO A 4 26.17 -7.06 8.59
C PRO A 4 26.84 -6.36 9.76
N HIS A 5 26.55 -5.09 9.95
CA HIS A 5 26.97 -4.33 11.12
C HIS A 5 25.87 -4.36 12.18
N TYR A 6 25.99 -5.27 13.16
CA TYR A 6 25.05 -5.31 14.26
C TYR A 6 25.38 -4.22 15.30
N LEU A 7 24.41 -3.36 15.56
CA LEU A 7 24.47 -2.30 16.55
C LEU A 7 24.05 -2.80 17.94
N LYS A 8 24.58 -2.16 18.95
CA LYS A 8 24.10 -2.31 20.33
C LYS A 8 22.97 -1.33 20.59
N ILE A 9 22.09 -1.64 21.52
CA ILE A 9 21.02 -0.74 21.97
C ILE A 9 21.59 0.63 22.39
N SER A 10 22.76 0.67 23.02
CA SER A 10 23.44 1.92 23.40
C SER A 10 23.81 2.83 22.22
N ASP A 11 23.95 2.28 21.01
CA ASP A 11 24.31 3.07 19.84
C ASP A 11 23.13 3.93 19.35
N ILE A 12 21.89 3.56 19.67
CA ILE A 12 20.66 4.29 19.33
C ILE A 12 20.75 5.74 19.85
N GLN A 13 21.18 5.92 21.10
CA GLN A 13 21.23 7.25 21.73
C GLN A 13 22.24 8.20 21.10
N ARG A 14 23.23 7.68 20.38
CA ARG A 14 24.20 8.51 19.63
C ARG A 14 23.54 9.30 18.50
N CYS A 15 22.40 8.86 18.00
CA CYS A 15 21.63 9.50 16.94
C CYS A 15 20.73 10.65 17.45
N SER A 16 20.51 10.75 18.78
CA SER A 16 19.65 11.77 19.38
C SER A 16 20.10 13.20 19.01
N GLY A 17 19.17 14.04 18.61
CA GLY A 17 19.42 15.42 18.19
C GLY A 17 20.12 15.58 16.84
N LYS A 18 20.25 14.52 16.05
CA LYS A 18 20.93 14.51 14.74
C LYS A 18 19.98 14.12 13.62
N ARG A 19 20.49 14.12 12.40
CA ARG A 19 19.80 13.56 11.23
C ARG A 19 20.12 12.08 11.16
N VAL A 20 19.08 11.26 11.18
CA VAL A 20 19.20 9.79 11.18
C VAL A 20 18.20 9.18 10.20
N ALA A 21 18.68 8.36 9.28
CA ALA A 21 17.79 7.52 8.50
C ALA A 21 17.44 6.26 9.30
N VAL A 22 16.18 5.88 9.22
CA VAL A 22 15.62 4.71 9.88
C VAL A 22 14.88 3.88 8.85
N ASP A 23 15.10 2.59 8.88
CA ASP A 23 14.36 1.60 8.09
C ASP A 23 13.96 0.44 8.97
N THR A 24 12.82 -0.19 8.71
CA THR A 24 12.33 -1.31 9.51
C THR A 24 11.97 -2.50 8.66
N GLU A 25 12.45 -3.69 9.07
CA GLU A 25 12.00 -4.95 8.53
C GLU A 25 11.00 -5.62 9.49
N THR A 26 9.99 -6.27 8.92
CA THR A 26 8.85 -6.75 9.68
C THR A 26 8.34 -8.10 9.15
N THR A 27 7.56 -8.82 9.96
CA THR A 27 6.95 -10.10 9.54
C THR A 27 5.77 -9.95 8.59
N GLY A 28 5.32 -8.72 8.31
CA GLY A 28 4.23 -8.40 7.39
C GLY A 28 3.86 -6.93 7.42
N LEU A 29 2.74 -6.57 6.82
CA LEU A 29 2.36 -5.17 6.59
C LEU A 29 1.43 -4.61 7.68
N ASN A 30 0.75 -5.45 8.43
CA ASN A 30 -0.22 -5.05 9.44
C ASN A 30 0.50 -4.84 10.78
N TRP A 31 0.79 -3.60 11.13
CA TRP A 31 1.58 -3.25 12.32
C TRP A 31 0.93 -3.71 13.64
N TRP A 32 -0.40 -3.94 13.67
CA TRP A 32 -1.12 -4.48 14.85
C TRP A 32 -1.09 -6.01 14.97
N GLU A 33 -0.66 -6.73 13.92
CA GLU A 33 -0.59 -8.21 13.90
C GLU A 33 0.83 -8.73 13.67
N CYS A 34 1.71 -7.88 13.12
CA CYS A 34 3.03 -8.27 12.68
C CYS A 34 4.10 -7.73 13.62
N GLU A 35 5.23 -8.39 13.65
CA GLU A 35 6.34 -8.08 14.51
C GLU A 35 7.46 -7.36 13.75
N LEU A 36 8.18 -6.50 14.46
CA LEU A 36 9.41 -5.87 14.01
C LEU A 36 10.53 -6.90 14.08
N THR A 37 11.29 -7.06 12.99
CA THR A 37 12.40 -8.02 12.94
C THR A 37 13.78 -7.35 12.97
N ASP A 38 13.89 -6.16 12.38
CA ASP A 38 15.15 -5.42 12.35
C ASP A 38 14.86 -3.91 12.30
N ILE A 39 15.80 -3.10 12.83
CA ILE A 39 15.82 -1.65 12.72
C ILE A 39 17.18 -1.25 12.14
N GLY A 40 17.18 -0.75 10.92
CA GLY A 40 18.33 -0.14 10.28
C GLY A 40 18.50 1.31 10.69
N LEU A 41 19.71 1.71 11.07
CA LEU A 41 20.06 3.07 11.42
C LEU A 41 21.27 3.55 10.62
N TYR A 42 21.13 4.72 10.00
CA TYR A 42 22.25 5.42 9.39
C TYR A 42 22.30 6.87 9.83
N CYS A 43 23.30 7.20 10.65
CA CYS A 43 23.53 8.54 11.19
C CYS A 43 25.01 8.89 11.05
N PRO A 44 25.45 9.45 9.91
CA PRO A 44 26.86 9.72 9.63
C PRO A 44 27.46 10.69 10.64
N ASP A 45 26.71 11.68 11.12
CA ASP A 45 27.16 12.63 12.15
C ASP A 45 27.45 11.99 13.52
N ALA A 46 26.92 10.79 13.75
CA ALA A 46 27.19 10.00 14.94
C ALA A 46 28.23 8.89 14.69
N GLY A 47 28.58 8.63 13.42
CA GLY A 47 29.34 7.45 13.03
C GLY A 47 28.56 6.17 13.36
N VAL A 48 27.24 6.18 13.16
CA VAL A 48 26.36 5.00 13.32
C VAL A 48 25.88 4.54 11.96
N SER A 49 26.16 3.30 11.62
CA SER A 49 25.63 2.57 10.47
C SER A 49 25.49 1.13 10.88
N GLY A 50 24.30 0.55 10.72
CA GLY A 50 24.08 -0.85 11.04
C GLY A 50 22.64 -1.14 11.46
N VAL A 51 22.44 -2.33 12.00
CA VAL A 51 21.14 -2.88 12.29
C VAL A 51 21.04 -3.39 13.73
N ILE A 52 19.91 -3.14 14.36
CA ILE A 52 19.49 -3.82 15.58
C ILE A 52 18.52 -4.92 15.18
N SER A 53 18.93 -6.17 15.39
CA SER A 53 18.01 -7.30 15.21
C SER A 53 17.05 -7.38 16.39
N THR A 54 15.77 -7.45 16.12
CA THR A 54 14.70 -7.39 17.12
C THR A 54 13.91 -8.71 17.21
N LEU A 55 14.49 -9.80 16.71
CA LEU A 55 13.87 -11.14 16.76
C LEU A 55 13.59 -11.62 18.20
N ASP A 56 14.32 -11.08 19.18
CA ASP A 56 13.96 -11.21 20.58
C ASP A 56 13.01 -10.08 20.97
N TYR A 57 11.83 -10.43 21.47
CA TYR A 57 10.80 -9.46 21.88
C TYR A 57 11.32 -8.43 22.90
N GLY A 58 12.19 -8.85 23.81
CA GLY A 58 12.84 -7.96 24.78
C GLY A 58 13.68 -6.88 24.09
N VAL A 59 14.46 -7.26 23.08
CA VAL A 59 15.29 -6.35 22.30
C VAL A 59 14.43 -5.37 21.50
N ALA A 60 13.34 -5.83 20.89
CA ALA A 60 12.43 -4.95 20.15
C ALA A 60 11.84 -3.86 21.05
N SER A 61 11.37 -4.23 22.24
CA SER A 61 10.79 -3.32 23.21
C SER A 61 11.82 -2.30 23.72
N GLU A 62 13.03 -2.76 24.03
CA GLU A 62 14.12 -1.91 24.49
C GLU A 62 14.58 -0.93 23.41
N ALA A 63 14.74 -1.40 22.15
CA ALA A 63 15.12 -0.56 21.03
C ALA A 63 14.11 0.56 20.77
N LYS A 64 12.82 0.23 20.76
CA LYS A 64 11.74 1.23 20.63
C LYS A 64 11.80 2.25 21.77
N ALA A 65 11.94 1.79 23.02
CA ALA A 65 12.04 2.66 24.18
C ALA A 65 13.27 3.58 24.11
N GLU A 66 14.39 3.14 23.56
CA GLU A 66 15.57 3.99 23.37
C GLU A 66 15.36 5.02 22.25
N ILE A 67 14.72 4.65 21.13
CA ILE A 67 14.36 5.60 20.07
C ILE A 67 13.43 6.68 20.62
N GLN A 68 12.44 6.31 21.41
CA GLN A 68 11.49 7.25 22.04
C GLN A 68 12.15 8.26 22.99
N LYS A 69 13.37 8.02 23.45
CA LYS A 69 14.15 8.97 24.26
C LYS A 69 14.93 10.00 23.44
N TRP A 70 14.90 9.93 22.12
CA TRP A 70 15.61 10.93 21.31
C TRP A 70 15.09 12.34 21.59
N SER A 71 16.02 13.29 21.66
CA SER A 71 15.69 14.68 22.00
C SER A 71 14.82 15.35 20.93
N PRO A 72 14.00 16.34 21.31
CA PRO A 72 13.36 17.23 20.36
C PRO A 72 14.38 17.82 19.37
N GLY A 73 13.97 18.00 18.11
CA GLY A 73 14.86 18.46 17.06
C GLY A 73 15.65 17.36 16.35
N THR A 74 15.56 16.09 16.79
CA THR A 74 16.03 14.96 15.98
C THR A 74 15.33 14.98 14.63
N THR A 75 16.06 14.82 13.53
CA THR A 75 15.47 14.71 12.19
C THR A 75 15.54 13.26 11.73
N THR A 76 14.40 12.62 11.68
CA THR A 76 14.25 11.25 11.16
C THR A 76 14.01 11.29 9.66
N ILE A 77 14.73 10.46 8.91
CA ILE A 77 14.66 10.35 7.47
C ILE A 77 14.18 8.93 7.15
N LEU A 78 13.07 8.80 6.43
CA LEU A 78 12.45 7.52 6.15
C LEU A 78 11.97 7.45 4.70
N HIS A 79 11.69 6.25 4.23
CA HIS A 79 11.05 6.02 2.94
C HIS A 79 9.69 5.37 3.14
N ASN A 80 8.59 6.12 3.05
CA ASN A 80 7.24 5.76 3.47
C ASN A 80 7.12 5.71 5.02
N ALA A 81 7.49 6.82 5.64
CA ALA A 81 7.65 7.01 7.08
C ALA A 81 6.48 6.52 7.95
N LYS A 82 5.26 6.56 7.43
CA LYS A 82 4.07 6.08 8.13
C LYS A 82 4.20 4.63 8.56
N PHE A 83 4.74 3.78 7.71
CA PHE A 83 4.95 2.37 7.98
C PHE A 83 5.88 2.16 9.19
N ASP A 84 7.04 2.76 9.14
CA ASP A 84 8.05 2.61 10.19
C ASP A 84 7.59 3.18 11.53
N TYR A 85 6.93 4.34 11.50
CA TYR A 85 6.42 4.96 12.73
C TYR A 85 5.38 4.10 13.44
N HIS A 86 4.51 3.41 12.71
CA HIS A 86 3.58 2.45 13.32
C HIS A 86 4.33 1.32 14.01
N PHE A 87 5.29 0.69 13.35
CA PHE A 87 6.07 -0.39 13.96
C PHE A 87 6.95 0.06 15.12
N LEU A 88 7.46 1.28 15.07
CA LEU A 88 8.21 1.89 16.18
C LEU A 88 7.33 2.40 17.31
N ASN A 89 6.02 2.47 17.08
CA ASN A 89 5.04 3.04 18.02
C ASN A 89 5.39 4.48 18.42
N VAL A 90 5.63 5.33 17.43
CA VAL A 90 5.94 6.76 17.61
C VAL A 90 5.12 7.63 16.66
N ASN A 91 4.71 8.81 17.15
CA ASN A 91 4.29 9.91 16.31
C ASN A 91 5.35 11.02 16.46
N PRO A 92 6.06 11.42 15.40
CA PRO A 92 7.17 12.35 15.50
C PRO A 92 6.78 13.69 16.14
N ARG A 93 5.54 14.13 15.97
CA ARG A 93 4.98 15.33 16.61
C ARG A 93 5.08 15.29 18.13
N ASP A 94 4.79 14.14 18.74
CA ASP A 94 4.72 14.00 20.19
C ASP A 94 6.10 14.07 20.83
N TYR A 95 7.15 13.82 20.06
CA TYR A 95 8.55 13.89 20.49
C TYR A 95 9.26 15.16 20.02
N GLY A 96 8.59 16.03 19.27
CA GLY A 96 9.18 17.23 18.70
C GLY A 96 10.26 16.94 17.66
N TRP A 97 10.15 15.82 16.94
CA TRP A 97 11.06 15.44 15.86
C TRP A 97 10.65 16.08 14.54
N ASN A 98 11.66 16.34 13.70
CA ASN A 98 11.42 16.63 12.29
C ASN A 98 11.36 15.30 11.52
N CYS A 99 10.45 15.21 10.55
CA CYS A 99 10.35 14.06 9.68
C CYS A 99 10.70 14.45 8.24
N ILE A 100 11.51 13.65 7.57
CA ILE A 100 11.74 13.72 6.13
C ILE A 100 11.30 12.38 5.54
N ASP A 101 10.18 12.37 4.81
CA ASP A 101 9.72 11.21 4.04
C ASP A 101 10.15 11.38 2.58
N THR A 102 11.10 10.55 2.14
CA THR A 102 11.62 10.61 0.76
C THR A 102 10.57 10.24 -0.29
N THR A 103 9.55 9.44 0.06
CA THR A 103 8.42 9.13 -0.82
C THR A 103 7.59 10.37 -1.13
N VAL A 104 7.40 11.24 -0.14
CA VAL A 104 6.69 12.51 -0.29
C VAL A 104 7.52 13.50 -1.10
N LEU A 105 8.83 13.58 -0.85
CA LEU A 105 9.73 14.42 -1.67
C LEU A 105 9.64 14.04 -3.15
N ILE A 106 9.73 12.74 -3.48
CA ILE A 106 9.60 12.24 -4.86
C ILE A 106 8.24 12.60 -5.46
N HIS A 107 7.17 12.46 -4.67
CA HIS A 107 5.82 12.79 -5.13
C HIS A 107 5.65 14.27 -5.48
N LEU A 108 6.24 15.15 -4.70
CA LEU A 108 6.18 16.59 -4.94
C LEU A 108 7.00 17.01 -6.15
N LEU A 109 8.12 16.35 -6.43
CA LEU A 109 8.90 16.61 -7.65
C LEU A 109 8.13 16.17 -8.90
N ASP A 110 7.64 14.94 -8.92
CA ASP A 110 6.78 14.45 -10.00
C ASP A 110 5.99 13.22 -9.53
N SER A 111 4.68 13.35 -9.47
CA SER A 111 3.77 12.28 -9.05
C SER A 111 3.79 11.04 -9.96
N ARG A 112 4.38 11.12 -11.14
CA ARG A 112 4.53 10.02 -12.11
C ARG A 112 5.67 9.06 -11.78
N TYR A 113 6.65 9.47 -10.97
CA TYR A 113 7.74 8.59 -10.56
C TYR A 113 7.22 7.42 -9.72
N LEU A 114 7.86 6.25 -9.93
CA LEU A 114 7.63 5.08 -9.08
C LEU A 114 8.23 5.36 -7.69
N LYS A 115 7.44 5.08 -6.65
CA LYS A 115 7.76 5.44 -5.26
C LYS A 115 8.46 4.31 -4.48
N SER A 116 8.83 3.20 -5.12
CA SER A 116 9.62 2.18 -4.43
C SER A 116 11.06 2.65 -4.24
N LEU A 117 11.67 2.29 -3.11
CA LEU A 117 13.05 2.70 -2.79
C LEU A 117 14.03 2.30 -3.90
N VAL A 118 13.90 1.10 -4.46
CA VAL A 118 14.73 0.64 -5.59
C VAL A 118 14.59 1.53 -6.83
N SER A 119 13.36 1.94 -7.16
CA SER A 119 13.14 2.82 -8.31
C SER A 119 13.66 4.23 -8.06
N ALA A 120 13.53 4.72 -6.85
CA ALA A 120 14.04 6.03 -6.43
C ALA A 120 15.58 6.05 -6.47
N GLU A 121 16.21 5.03 -5.93
CA GLU A 121 17.66 4.86 -5.99
C GLU A 121 18.18 4.91 -7.44
N LEU A 122 17.57 4.12 -8.32
CA LEU A 122 17.97 4.07 -9.72
C LEU A 122 17.81 5.42 -10.44
N VAL A 123 16.70 6.12 -10.18
CA VAL A 123 16.39 7.38 -10.85
C VAL A 123 17.23 8.55 -10.34
N PHE A 124 17.40 8.67 -9.03
CA PHE A 124 18.01 9.85 -8.42
C PHE A 124 19.48 9.66 -8.04
N LEU A 125 19.91 8.43 -7.74
CA LEU A 125 21.30 8.14 -7.39
C LEU A 125 22.04 7.39 -8.51
N GLY A 126 21.33 6.88 -9.53
CA GLY A 126 21.93 6.17 -10.65
C GLY A 126 22.45 4.76 -10.31
N GLU A 127 22.09 4.24 -9.16
CA GLU A 127 22.56 2.97 -8.61
C GLU A 127 21.43 1.96 -8.39
N ASN A 128 21.76 0.71 -8.18
CA ASN A 128 20.85 -0.35 -7.73
C ASN A 128 21.62 -1.28 -6.79
N SER A 129 21.83 -0.81 -5.58
CA SER A 129 22.57 -1.51 -4.55
C SER A 129 21.92 -2.82 -4.12
N LYS A 130 20.58 -2.91 -4.22
CA LYS A 130 19.80 -4.09 -3.81
C LYS A 130 19.91 -5.27 -4.74
N ARG A 131 20.36 -5.09 -5.99
CA ARG A 131 20.34 -6.14 -7.00
C ARG A 131 21.08 -7.40 -6.52
N GLY A 132 22.24 -7.26 -5.95
CA GLY A 132 23.04 -8.39 -5.45
C GLY A 132 22.39 -9.12 -4.27
N TYR A 133 21.67 -8.42 -3.41
CA TYR A 133 21.00 -9.01 -2.23
C TYR A 133 19.75 -9.79 -2.65
N VAL A 134 18.94 -9.21 -3.53
CA VAL A 134 17.72 -9.86 -4.05
C VAL A 134 18.09 -11.11 -4.87
N GLU A 135 19.16 -11.06 -5.68
CA GLU A 135 19.65 -12.21 -6.43
C GLU A 135 20.18 -13.34 -5.52
N SER A 136 20.69 -13.00 -4.32
CA SER A 136 21.19 -13.94 -3.32
C SER A 136 20.10 -14.49 -2.40
N ALA A 137 18.92 -13.89 -2.41
CA ALA A 137 17.80 -14.28 -1.55
C ALA A 137 17.20 -15.64 -2.00
N PRO A 138 16.66 -16.43 -1.05
CA PRO A 138 15.93 -17.63 -1.40
C PRO A 138 14.76 -17.32 -2.36
N ALA A 139 14.71 -17.99 -3.49
CA ALA A 139 13.72 -17.72 -4.53
C ALA A 139 12.29 -17.76 -3.99
N LYS A 140 11.49 -16.71 -4.30
CA LYS A 140 10.08 -16.58 -3.92
C LYS A 140 9.80 -16.53 -2.40
N THR A 141 10.79 -16.26 -1.57
CA THR A 141 10.58 -16.08 -0.15
C THR A 141 10.40 -14.59 0.18
N LYS A 142 9.61 -14.32 1.22
CA LYS A 142 9.44 -12.96 1.74
C LYS A 142 10.63 -12.58 2.62
N ILE A 143 10.95 -11.29 2.73
CA ILE A 143 12.16 -10.79 3.42
C ILE A 143 12.30 -11.34 4.84
N TRP A 144 11.23 -11.43 5.60
CA TRP A 144 11.30 -11.96 6.97
C TRP A 144 11.68 -13.45 7.09
N ASN A 145 11.63 -14.19 5.97
CA ASN A 145 12.11 -15.58 5.88
C ASN A 145 13.54 -15.68 5.35
N TRP A 146 14.22 -14.55 5.11
CA TRP A 146 15.61 -14.55 4.67
C TRP A 146 16.55 -14.90 5.83
N PRO A 147 17.76 -15.41 5.54
CA PRO A 147 18.79 -15.52 6.55
C PRO A 147 19.01 -14.20 7.29
N PRO A 148 19.15 -14.18 8.62
CA PRO A 148 19.26 -12.98 9.43
C PRO A 148 20.31 -12.00 8.92
N ASP A 149 21.53 -12.48 8.60
CA ASP A 149 22.60 -11.63 8.10
C ASP A 149 22.27 -10.98 6.76
N LEU A 150 21.61 -11.68 5.86
CA LEU A 150 21.20 -11.12 4.57
C LEU A 150 20.13 -10.04 4.76
N ARG A 151 19.19 -10.26 5.67
CA ARG A 151 18.14 -9.29 6.00
C ARG A 151 18.74 -8.05 6.69
N ALA A 152 19.69 -8.25 7.60
CA ALA A 152 20.39 -7.16 8.27
C ALA A 152 21.15 -6.26 7.28
N VAL A 153 21.94 -6.83 6.38
CA VAL A 153 22.64 -6.05 5.34
C VAL A 153 21.65 -5.32 4.43
N TYR A 154 20.51 -5.94 4.11
CA TYR A 154 19.48 -5.32 3.30
C TYR A 154 18.85 -4.11 4.00
N CYS A 155 18.46 -4.25 5.28
CA CYS A 155 17.89 -3.18 6.11
C CYS A 155 18.89 -2.03 6.32
N GLU A 156 20.17 -2.32 6.60
CA GLU A 156 21.22 -1.29 6.70
C GLU A 156 21.35 -0.50 5.39
N ASN A 157 21.37 -1.20 4.26
CA ASN A 157 21.46 -0.57 2.95
C ASN A 157 20.26 0.34 2.66
N ASP A 158 19.05 -0.06 3.06
CA ASP A 158 17.84 0.74 2.87
C ASP A 158 17.90 2.04 3.68
N ALA A 159 18.41 2.01 4.90
CA ALA A 159 18.65 3.22 5.69
C ALA A 159 19.71 4.13 5.03
N ILE A 160 20.81 3.58 4.51
CA ILE A 160 21.85 4.35 3.80
C ILE A 160 21.27 5.03 2.55
N VAL A 161 20.59 4.26 1.70
CA VAL A 161 19.99 4.77 0.46
C VAL A 161 18.94 5.84 0.76
N THR A 162 18.12 5.64 1.79
CA THR A 162 17.10 6.60 2.23
C THR A 162 17.73 7.92 2.66
N TYR A 163 18.84 7.89 3.38
CA TYR A 163 19.59 9.09 3.74
C TYR A 163 20.15 9.81 2.51
N GLN A 164 20.79 9.08 1.60
CA GLN A 164 21.35 9.62 0.35
C GLN A 164 20.28 10.26 -0.54
N LEU A 165 19.11 9.62 -0.64
CA LEU A 165 17.96 10.21 -1.35
C LEU A 165 17.50 11.52 -0.73
N ALA A 166 17.46 11.64 0.59
CA ALA A 166 17.11 12.89 1.24
C ALA A 166 18.14 13.99 0.95
N GLU A 167 19.45 13.67 0.95
CA GLU A 167 20.51 14.62 0.59
C GLU A 167 20.35 15.14 -0.85
N GLU A 168 19.93 14.28 -1.77
CA GLU A 168 19.71 14.64 -3.17
C GLU A 168 18.39 15.42 -3.39
N LEU A 169 17.31 15.02 -2.73
CA LEU A 169 15.97 15.53 -3.01
C LEU A 169 15.61 16.81 -2.25
N VAL A 170 16.11 16.99 -1.02
CA VAL A 170 15.80 18.18 -0.21
C VAL A 170 16.25 19.48 -0.87
N PRO A 171 17.46 19.59 -1.45
CA PRO A 171 17.85 20.77 -2.22
C PRO A 171 16.89 21.06 -3.40
N GLN A 172 16.53 20.04 -4.16
CA GLN A 172 15.64 20.18 -5.32
C GLN A 172 14.25 20.70 -4.91
N ILE A 173 13.64 20.14 -3.86
CA ILE A 173 12.36 20.61 -3.31
C ILE A 173 12.45 22.05 -2.84
N THR A 174 13.56 22.44 -2.24
CA THR A 174 13.80 23.81 -1.75
C THR A 174 13.94 24.78 -2.93
N ASP A 175 14.72 24.46 -3.93
CA ASP A 175 14.94 25.26 -5.13
C ASP A 175 13.66 25.48 -5.95
N TRP A 176 12.77 24.48 -5.94
CA TRP A 176 11.45 24.59 -6.59
C TRP A 176 10.41 25.32 -5.75
N GLY A 177 10.76 25.77 -4.54
CA GLY A 177 9.87 26.49 -3.62
C GLY A 177 8.77 25.61 -3.02
N LEU A 178 8.95 24.29 -3.02
CA LEU A 178 7.96 23.31 -2.55
C LEU A 178 8.14 22.93 -1.08
N TRP A 179 9.19 23.43 -0.39
CA TRP A 179 9.47 23.06 1.00
C TRP A 179 8.30 23.34 1.95
N GLY A 180 7.64 24.49 1.83
CA GLY A 180 6.48 24.80 2.67
C GLY A 180 5.27 23.88 2.43
N LEU A 181 5.14 23.26 1.24
CA LEU A 181 4.14 22.24 0.98
C LEU A 181 4.55 20.92 1.62
N PHE A 182 5.82 20.55 1.49
CA PHE A 182 6.38 19.37 2.15
C PHE A 182 6.18 19.39 3.67
N GLU A 183 6.45 20.52 4.33
CA GLU A 183 6.23 20.67 5.78
C GLU A 183 4.77 20.45 6.17
N LYS A 184 3.81 20.91 5.36
CA LYS A 184 2.39 20.64 5.58
C LYS A 184 2.06 19.17 5.44
N ASP A 185 2.62 18.49 4.45
CA ASP A 185 2.40 17.05 4.25
C ASP A 185 2.95 16.25 5.44
N MET A 186 4.10 16.66 6.03
CA MET A 186 4.61 16.03 7.25
C MET A 186 3.72 16.29 8.47
N GLN A 187 3.06 17.45 8.55
CA GLN A 187 2.04 17.69 9.59
C GLN A 187 0.81 16.80 9.40
N TYR A 188 0.38 16.60 8.15
CA TYR A 188 -0.71 15.66 7.85
C TYR A 188 -0.32 14.21 8.17
N LEU A 189 0.92 13.81 7.93
CA LEU A 189 1.40 12.49 8.30
C LEU A 189 1.16 12.19 9.78
N ALA A 190 1.50 13.15 10.65
CA ALA A 190 1.28 13.00 12.10
C ALA A 190 -0.20 12.83 12.47
N VAL A 191 -1.10 13.53 11.78
CA VAL A 191 -2.55 13.37 11.97
C VAL A 191 -3.05 12.02 11.47
N ILE A 192 -2.52 11.55 10.33
CA ILE A 192 -2.88 10.23 9.77
C ILE A 192 -2.44 9.11 10.73
N LEU A 193 -1.25 9.21 11.31
CA LEU A 193 -0.77 8.25 12.31
C LEU A 193 -1.72 8.16 13.51
N ASP A 194 -2.22 9.30 14.00
CA ASP A 194 -3.21 9.29 15.09
C ASP A 194 -4.52 8.60 14.65
N ILE A 195 -5.06 8.98 13.50
CA ILE A 195 -6.31 8.40 12.98
C ILE A 195 -6.18 6.88 12.83
N GLU A 196 -5.07 6.40 12.27
CA GLU A 196 -4.84 4.98 12.09
C GLU A 196 -4.59 4.24 13.42
N THR A 197 -3.93 4.90 14.38
CA THR A 197 -3.69 4.32 15.73
C THR A 197 -4.99 4.22 16.55
N TYR A 198 -5.85 5.25 16.50
CA TYR A 198 -7.15 5.22 17.18
C TYR A 198 -8.15 4.28 16.50
N GLY A 199 -8.02 4.12 15.17
CA GLY A 199 -8.91 3.29 14.39
C GLY A 199 -10.34 3.79 14.32
N ILE A 200 -11.23 2.93 13.86
CA ILE A 200 -12.68 3.18 13.75
C ILE A 200 -13.39 1.97 14.35
N VAL A 201 -14.30 2.20 15.29
CA VAL A 201 -15.13 1.13 15.87
C VAL A 201 -16.02 0.54 14.79
N ALA A 202 -15.91 -0.77 14.55
CA ALA A 202 -16.71 -1.51 13.60
C ALA A 202 -17.83 -2.28 14.32
N ASP A 203 -19.08 -2.07 13.90
CA ASP A 203 -20.21 -2.88 14.35
C ASP A 203 -20.15 -4.27 13.67
N GLN A 204 -19.53 -5.21 14.36
CA GLN A 204 -19.32 -6.58 13.85
C GLN A 204 -20.64 -7.32 13.63
N GLU A 205 -21.64 -7.09 14.45
CA GLU A 205 -22.96 -7.72 14.31
C GLU A 205 -23.66 -7.19 13.06
N PHE A 206 -23.68 -5.87 12.86
CA PHE A 206 -24.20 -5.26 11.64
C PHE A 206 -23.47 -5.75 10.40
N MET A 207 -22.15 -5.86 10.42
CA MET A 207 -21.35 -6.36 9.30
C MET A 207 -21.69 -7.81 8.96
N ALA A 208 -21.81 -8.68 9.97
CA ALA A 208 -22.19 -10.09 9.77
C ALA A 208 -23.62 -10.24 9.24
N ASN A 209 -24.56 -9.44 9.75
CA ASN A 209 -25.93 -9.41 9.31
C ASN A 209 -26.04 -8.92 7.86
N SER A 210 -25.36 -7.84 7.55
CA SER A 210 -25.29 -7.26 6.20
C SER A 210 -24.70 -8.25 5.21
N LYS A 211 -23.60 -8.93 5.56
CA LYS A 211 -23.01 -9.96 4.72
C LYS A 211 -24.00 -11.08 4.42
N ARG A 212 -24.70 -11.60 5.44
CA ARG A 212 -25.73 -12.65 5.25
C ARG A 212 -26.86 -12.21 4.33
N ALA A 213 -27.32 -10.96 4.46
CA ALA A 213 -28.36 -10.39 3.62
C ALA A 213 -27.88 -10.24 2.15
N LEU A 214 -26.66 -9.77 1.96
CA LEU A 214 -26.05 -9.62 0.62
C LEU A 214 -25.78 -10.98 -0.04
N ASP A 215 -25.31 -11.98 0.71
CA ASP A 215 -25.12 -13.35 0.19
C ASP A 215 -26.46 -13.93 -0.32
N LYS A 216 -27.56 -13.77 0.42
CA LYS A 216 -28.90 -14.17 -0.02
C LYS A 216 -29.35 -13.40 -1.27
N ARG A 217 -29.12 -12.09 -1.29
CA ARG A 217 -29.44 -11.24 -2.45
C ARG A 217 -28.65 -11.68 -3.68
N LEU A 218 -27.37 -12.02 -3.53
CA LEU A 218 -26.52 -12.46 -4.63
C LEU A 218 -27.05 -13.76 -5.26
N VAL A 219 -27.44 -14.73 -4.44
CA VAL A 219 -28.03 -15.99 -4.91
C VAL A 219 -29.33 -15.70 -5.66
N PHE A 220 -30.24 -14.93 -5.06
CA PHE A 220 -31.53 -14.57 -5.69
C PHE A 220 -31.35 -13.88 -7.06
N LEU A 221 -30.44 -12.90 -7.15
CA LEU A 221 -30.18 -12.21 -8.42
C LEU A 221 -29.55 -13.14 -9.47
N ALA A 222 -28.70 -14.08 -9.04
CA ALA A 222 -28.12 -15.07 -9.95
C ALA A 222 -29.19 -16.03 -10.49
N GLU A 223 -30.07 -16.51 -9.62
CA GLU A 223 -31.23 -17.37 -10.03
C GLU A 223 -32.10 -16.66 -11.04
N GLN A 224 -32.46 -15.39 -10.81
CA GLN A 224 -33.22 -14.60 -11.77
C GLN A 224 -32.50 -14.45 -13.12
N LEU A 225 -31.18 -14.24 -13.10
CA LEU A 225 -30.41 -14.17 -14.35
C LEU A 225 -30.39 -15.52 -15.07
N TYR A 226 -30.24 -16.64 -14.35
CA TYR A 226 -30.23 -17.97 -14.92
C TYR A 226 -31.59 -18.36 -15.48
N GLU A 227 -32.69 -18.00 -14.78
CA GLU A 227 -34.05 -18.18 -15.28
C GLU A 227 -34.27 -17.40 -16.58
N ALA A 228 -33.84 -16.15 -16.64
CA ALA A 228 -33.95 -15.33 -17.83
C ALA A 228 -33.15 -15.87 -19.03
N VAL A 229 -31.99 -16.46 -18.78
CA VAL A 229 -31.09 -17.05 -19.82
C VAL A 229 -31.52 -18.48 -20.17
N GLY A 230 -32.19 -19.19 -19.26
CA GLY A 230 -32.63 -20.56 -19.42
C GLY A 230 -31.62 -21.63 -18.97
N HIS A 231 -30.46 -21.25 -18.46
CA HIS A 231 -29.46 -22.17 -17.92
C HIS A 231 -28.49 -21.47 -16.98
N GLU A 232 -27.81 -22.23 -16.12
CA GLU A 232 -26.74 -21.75 -15.26
C GLU A 232 -25.42 -21.52 -16.02
N PHE A 233 -24.67 -20.51 -15.62
CA PHE A 233 -23.34 -20.20 -16.13
C PHE A 233 -22.56 -19.34 -15.14
N ASN A 234 -21.26 -19.21 -15.32
CA ASN A 234 -20.46 -18.32 -14.48
C ASN A 234 -20.58 -16.87 -14.95
N TRP A 235 -21.49 -16.11 -14.34
CA TRP A 235 -21.73 -14.69 -14.64
C TRP A 235 -20.52 -13.78 -14.34
N ARG A 236 -19.56 -14.24 -13.51
CA ARG A 236 -18.27 -13.53 -13.30
C ARG A 236 -17.31 -13.69 -14.48
N SER A 237 -17.48 -14.71 -15.28
CA SER A 237 -16.71 -14.91 -16.51
C SER A 237 -17.23 -14.03 -17.62
N THR A 238 -16.45 -13.03 -18.04
CA THR A 238 -16.83 -12.12 -19.14
C THR A 238 -17.18 -12.88 -20.42
N LYS A 239 -16.49 -14.00 -20.70
CA LYS A 239 -16.72 -14.84 -21.88
C LYS A 239 -18.07 -15.56 -21.81
N GLN A 240 -18.40 -16.17 -20.66
CA GLN A 240 -19.67 -16.88 -20.50
C GLN A 240 -20.85 -15.91 -20.44
N LEU A 241 -20.70 -14.79 -19.73
CA LEU A 241 -21.70 -13.75 -19.67
C LEU A 241 -21.97 -13.13 -21.05
N SER A 242 -20.94 -12.86 -21.83
CA SER A 242 -21.08 -12.37 -23.21
C SER A 242 -21.85 -13.36 -24.08
N LYS A 243 -21.53 -14.66 -23.97
CA LYS A 243 -22.28 -15.70 -24.70
C LYS A 243 -23.75 -15.72 -24.26
N ALA A 244 -24.02 -15.75 -22.96
CA ALA A 244 -25.39 -15.79 -22.42
C ALA A 244 -26.22 -14.58 -22.88
N LEU A 245 -25.67 -13.38 -22.86
CA LEU A 245 -26.41 -12.16 -23.23
C LEU A 245 -26.59 -12.02 -24.75
N TYR A 246 -25.53 -12.21 -25.52
CA TYR A 246 -25.52 -11.86 -26.94
C TYR A 246 -25.86 -13.04 -27.87
N ASP A 247 -25.47 -14.26 -27.50
CA ASP A 247 -25.69 -15.44 -28.34
C ASP A 247 -26.93 -16.22 -27.89
N ASP A 248 -27.11 -16.48 -26.58
CA ASP A 248 -28.22 -17.29 -26.07
C ASP A 248 -29.52 -16.46 -25.98
N LEU A 249 -29.49 -15.23 -25.48
CA LEU A 249 -30.64 -14.31 -25.42
C LEU A 249 -30.83 -13.47 -26.68
N GLY A 250 -29.89 -13.46 -27.60
CA GLY A 250 -29.98 -12.69 -28.84
C GLY A 250 -29.99 -11.16 -28.64
N ILE A 251 -29.50 -10.64 -27.51
CA ILE A 251 -29.46 -9.21 -27.26
C ILE A 251 -28.56 -8.55 -28.30
N ALA A 252 -29.04 -7.46 -28.90
CA ALA A 252 -28.29 -6.75 -29.92
C ALA A 252 -26.97 -6.19 -29.37
N LYS A 253 -25.84 -6.52 -30.02
CA LYS A 253 -24.55 -5.98 -29.67
C LYS A 253 -24.51 -4.49 -29.96
N PRO A 254 -24.07 -3.64 -29.01
CA PRO A 254 -24.00 -2.19 -29.21
C PRO A 254 -23.04 -1.85 -30.34
N LYS A 255 -23.46 -0.98 -31.26
CA LYS A 255 -22.65 -0.57 -32.43
C LYS A 255 -21.41 0.23 -32.06
N ASN A 256 -21.52 1.03 -31.02
CA ASN A 256 -20.38 1.80 -30.46
C ASN A 256 -20.38 1.68 -28.93
N PRO A 257 -19.63 0.72 -28.37
CA PRO A 257 -19.58 0.51 -26.93
C PRO A 257 -18.91 1.65 -26.16
N PHE A 258 -18.30 2.63 -26.86
CA PHE A 258 -17.53 3.73 -26.24
C PHE A 258 -18.16 5.11 -26.41
N ALA A 259 -19.26 5.24 -27.14
CA ALA A 259 -19.98 6.51 -27.17
C ALA A 259 -20.57 6.79 -25.79
N GLY A 260 -20.00 7.77 -25.09
CA GLY A 260 -20.48 8.21 -23.78
C GLY A 260 -21.89 8.84 -23.88
N ALA A 261 -22.58 8.98 -22.74
CA ALA A 261 -23.85 9.71 -22.65
C ALA A 261 -23.70 11.19 -23.03
N ASP A 262 -22.46 11.72 -23.01
CA ASP A 262 -22.06 13.05 -23.42
C ASP A 262 -21.79 13.19 -24.92
N GLY A 263 -21.94 12.11 -25.70
CA GLY A 263 -21.64 12.09 -27.13
C GLY A 263 -20.16 12.09 -27.48
N ILE A 264 -19.26 12.02 -26.49
CA ILE A 264 -17.82 11.98 -26.70
C ILE A 264 -17.42 10.56 -27.08
N ASP A 265 -16.65 10.43 -28.15
CA ASP A 265 -16.04 9.15 -28.54
C ASP A 265 -14.82 8.85 -27.68
N HIS A 266 -15.05 8.07 -26.61
CA HIS A 266 -14.00 7.63 -25.70
C HIS A 266 -13.07 6.55 -26.29
N SER A 267 -13.28 6.12 -27.54
CA SER A 267 -12.42 5.15 -28.23
C SER A 267 -10.96 5.66 -28.43
N ARG A 268 -10.76 6.98 -28.28
CA ARG A 268 -9.46 7.64 -28.37
C ARG A 268 -8.63 7.55 -27.10
N PHE A 269 -9.26 7.18 -25.97
CA PHE A 269 -8.58 7.09 -24.68
C PHE A 269 -8.31 5.63 -24.36
N ALA A 270 -7.05 5.24 -24.40
CA ALA A 270 -6.48 3.95 -24.02
C ALA A 270 -7.10 2.69 -24.66
N ASP A 271 -6.27 1.89 -25.29
CA ASP A 271 -6.53 0.47 -25.65
C ASP A 271 -7.84 0.16 -26.39
N ALA A 272 -8.31 1.04 -27.28
CA ALA A 272 -9.51 0.82 -28.09
C ALA A 272 -9.53 -0.55 -28.82
N GLY A 273 -8.37 -1.15 -29.02
CA GLY A 273 -8.25 -2.50 -29.58
C GLY A 273 -8.63 -3.66 -28.64
N LYS A 274 -8.78 -3.41 -27.33
CA LYS A 274 -9.15 -4.45 -26.36
C LYS A 274 -10.66 -4.64 -26.19
N TYR A 275 -11.44 -3.66 -26.56
CA TYR A 275 -12.88 -3.72 -26.34
C TYR A 275 -13.61 -4.19 -27.60
N LYS A 276 -13.97 -5.44 -27.60
CA LYS A 276 -14.81 -6.04 -28.66
C LYS A 276 -16.27 -5.65 -28.44
N SER A 277 -17.08 -5.71 -29.47
CA SER A 277 -18.55 -5.53 -29.44
C SER A 277 -19.29 -6.45 -28.45
N THR A 278 -18.60 -7.40 -27.87
CA THR A 278 -19.05 -8.34 -26.84
C THR A 278 -18.73 -7.90 -25.41
N CYS A 279 -18.36 -6.63 -25.20
CA CYS A 279 -18.05 -6.10 -23.88
C CYS A 279 -19.27 -6.20 -22.94
N THR A 280 -19.04 -6.66 -21.73
CA THR A 280 -20.05 -6.81 -20.68
C THR A 280 -19.82 -5.85 -19.52
N SER A 281 -19.18 -4.68 -19.75
CA SER A 281 -19.01 -3.66 -18.71
C SER A 281 -20.37 -3.20 -18.16
N THR A 282 -20.44 -2.83 -16.89
CA THR A 282 -21.66 -2.36 -16.25
C THR A 282 -22.24 -1.17 -17.01
N PHE A 283 -21.43 -0.17 -17.34
CA PHE A 283 -21.86 0.98 -18.15
C PHE A 283 -22.52 0.55 -19.48
N LEU A 284 -21.92 -0.39 -20.20
CA LEU A 284 -22.45 -0.84 -21.46
C LEU A 284 -23.82 -1.51 -21.28
N LEU A 285 -23.96 -2.35 -20.25
CA LEU A 285 -25.17 -3.11 -19.99
C LEU A 285 -26.34 -2.23 -19.53
N THR A 286 -26.06 -1.19 -18.74
CA THR A 286 -27.10 -0.28 -18.23
C THR A 286 -27.46 0.82 -19.23
N GLU A 287 -26.45 1.43 -19.88
CA GLU A 287 -26.63 2.64 -20.69
C GLU A 287 -26.89 2.35 -22.19
N LYS A 288 -26.47 1.20 -22.68
CA LYS A 288 -26.51 0.89 -24.12
C LYS A 288 -27.33 -0.34 -24.48
N VAL A 289 -27.46 -1.30 -23.59
CA VAL A 289 -28.15 -2.56 -23.86
C VAL A 289 -29.64 -2.47 -23.55
N HIS A 290 -30.03 -1.68 -22.53
CA HIS A 290 -31.43 -1.46 -22.11
C HIS A 290 -32.27 -2.74 -21.99
N HIS A 291 -31.69 -3.80 -21.44
CA HIS A 291 -32.33 -5.08 -21.24
C HIS A 291 -32.37 -5.45 -19.75
N PRO A 292 -33.45 -6.04 -19.20
CA PRO A 292 -33.53 -6.41 -17.78
C PRO A 292 -32.36 -7.23 -17.26
N CYS A 293 -31.80 -8.12 -18.09
CA CYS A 293 -30.59 -8.86 -17.73
C CYS A 293 -29.35 -7.95 -17.52
N GLY A 294 -29.29 -6.79 -18.17
CA GLY A 294 -28.23 -5.79 -17.92
C GLY A 294 -28.30 -5.23 -16.52
N GLU A 295 -29.49 -4.91 -16.03
CA GLU A 295 -29.73 -4.45 -14.66
C GLU A 295 -29.43 -5.54 -13.64
N LEU A 296 -29.80 -6.79 -13.90
CA LEU A 296 -29.48 -7.94 -13.05
C LEU A 296 -27.97 -8.14 -12.93
N VAL A 297 -27.23 -8.05 -14.03
CA VAL A 297 -25.76 -8.16 -14.01
C VAL A 297 -25.14 -7.01 -13.25
N SER A 298 -25.66 -5.78 -13.39
CA SER A 298 -25.21 -4.62 -12.61
C SER A 298 -25.41 -4.86 -11.11
N ALA A 299 -26.63 -5.24 -10.71
CA ALA A 299 -26.96 -5.53 -9.32
C ALA A 299 -26.14 -6.69 -8.73
N LEU A 300 -25.87 -7.74 -9.52
CA LEU A 300 -24.99 -8.85 -9.13
C LEU A 300 -23.57 -8.36 -8.83
N ARG A 301 -23.00 -7.52 -9.71
CA ARG A 301 -21.65 -6.97 -9.55
C ARG A 301 -21.54 -6.05 -8.36
N GLU A 302 -22.50 -5.16 -8.18
CA GLU A 302 -22.56 -4.26 -7.01
C GLU A 302 -22.66 -5.06 -5.72
N THR A 303 -23.55 -6.05 -5.66
CA THR A 303 -23.72 -6.92 -4.49
C THR A 303 -22.43 -7.70 -4.20
N ALA A 304 -21.78 -8.26 -5.22
CA ALA A 304 -20.51 -8.95 -5.05
C ALA A 304 -19.38 -8.03 -4.60
N LEU A 305 -19.35 -6.80 -5.08
CA LEU A 305 -18.39 -5.78 -4.64
C LEU A 305 -18.60 -5.43 -3.17
N MET A 306 -19.85 -5.20 -2.73
CA MET A 306 -20.15 -4.92 -1.32
C MET A 306 -19.74 -6.09 -0.41
N ILE A 307 -20.00 -7.34 -0.82
CA ILE A 307 -19.55 -8.53 -0.08
C ILE A 307 -18.03 -8.56 0.02
N SER A 308 -17.32 -8.21 -1.05
CA SER A 308 -15.86 -8.18 -1.04
C SER A 308 -15.29 -7.12 -0.08
N PHE A 309 -15.93 -5.95 0.02
CA PHE A 309 -15.56 -4.92 1.00
C PHE A 309 -15.82 -5.39 2.43
N LEU A 310 -17.00 -5.96 2.70
CA LEU A 310 -17.32 -6.48 4.05
C LEU A 310 -16.34 -7.58 4.47
N LYS A 311 -15.96 -8.47 3.54
CA LYS A 311 -14.97 -9.51 3.80
C LYS A 311 -13.62 -8.89 4.17
N LYS A 312 -13.14 -7.94 3.35
CA LYS A 312 -11.87 -7.25 3.59
C LYS A 312 -11.89 -6.48 4.92
N TRP A 313 -12.98 -5.78 5.22
CA TRP A 313 -13.11 -5.06 6.49
C TRP A 313 -13.12 -6.01 7.68
N HIS A 314 -13.81 -7.14 7.58
CA HIS A 314 -13.80 -8.15 8.64
C HIS A 314 -12.39 -8.73 8.90
N GLU A 315 -11.57 -8.85 7.86
CA GLU A 315 -10.16 -9.26 7.98
C GLU A 315 -9.28 -8.18 8.64
N LEU A 316 -9.71 -6.91 8.62
CA LEU A 316 -8.99 -5.76 9.19
C LEU A 316 -9.45 -5.40 10.61
N VAL A 317 -10.60 -5.90 11.05
CA VAL A 317 -11.11 -5.62 12.41
C VAL A 317 -10.31 -6.43 13.40
N ALA A 318 -9.65 -5.74 14.34
CA ALA A 318 -8.97 -6.37 15.45
C ALA A 318 -9.96 -7.11 16.35
N THR A 319 -9.46 -7.99 17.22
CA THR A 319 -10.30 -8.84 18.10
C THR A 319 -11.15 -8.04 19.07
N ASP A 320 -10.79 -6.79 19.36
CA ASP A 320 -11.54 -5.84 20.20
C ASP A 320 -12.55 -4.98 19.40
N GLY A 321 -12.64 -5.13 18.10
CA GLY A 321 -13.61 -4.44 17.24
C GLY A 321 -13.17 -3.05 16.75
N ILE A 322 -11.90 -2.70 16.91
CA ILE A 322 -11.33 -1.42 16.47
C ILE A 322 -10.50 -1.59 15.21
#